data_2443cf7b529aef4d5377c433759d1d05
#
_entry.id   2443cf7b529aef4d5377c433759d1d05
#
_cell.length_a   1.000
_cell.length_b   1.000
_cell.length_c   1.000
_cell.angle_alpha   90.00
_cell.angle_beta   90.00
_cell.angle_gamma   90.00
#
_symmetry.space_group_name_H-M   'P 1'
#
loop_
_entity.id
_entity.type
_entity.pdbx_description
1 polymer ?
#
loop_
_entity_poly.entity_id
_entity_poly.type
_entity_poly.pdbx_seq_one_letter_code
_entity_poly.pdbx_strand_id
1 'polypeptide(L)'
;MLKASELYYLQYLMMFPAEWRSPMSDYYMKTAESKSGKAFVLTDDDNPVAYAVLVRENQGWILKYIYTDKDKRQMGYASYLIREIIMQTEKYLRVHIVHSHPFYNAIAACLDKLGFVVNDESCVYSVTVGNSLWERVDELNLVRKKEFLLRGGAVCIPFCEMSDSIREQLINSSSNSFGNTLNPAPLLQNKSENVDSAISTVLVKNGELRAYALITRPSRNSITIEHISEAKSEIGSGRIVAPLCASFEAIRGRPEITMMKLTISDSNKRSYRFVMRMLEGQEIGLTKNTSFIITKEMLK
;
A
#
# COMPACT_ATOMS: atom_id res chain seq x y z
N MET A 1 -7.50 26.87 -25.41
CA MET A 1 -8.49 26.69 -24.30
C MET A 1 -8.16 25.42 -23.57
N LEU A 2 -8.02 25.49 -22.22
CA LEU A 2 -7.70 24.31 -21.40
C LEU A 2 -8.90 23.38 -21.31
N LYS A 3 -8.66 22.09 -21.56
CA LYS A 3 -9.66 21.03 -21.46
C LYS A 3 -9.06 19.78 -20.82
N ALA A 4 -9.61 19.35 -19.68
CA ALA A 4 -9.28 18.07 -19.05
C ALA A 4 -10.28 17.00 -19.48
N SER A 5 -9.79 15.85 -19.91
CA SER A 5 -10.61 14.74 -20.41
C SER A 5 -10.12 13.41 -19.84
N GLU A 6 -11.07 12.53 -19.47
CA GLU A 6 -10.73 11.14 -19.13
C GLU A 6 -10.41 10.35 -20.39
N LEU A 7 -9.36 9.55 -20.35
CA LEU A 7 -8.94 8.68 -21.45
C LEU A 7 -9.59 7.30 -21.30
N TYR A 8 -10.46 6.94 -22.22
CA TYR A 8 -11.18 5.66 -22.19
C TYR A 8 -10.51 4.52 -22.95
N TYR A 9 -9.55 4.84 -23.86
CA TYR A 9 -8.94 3.84 -24.74
C TYR A 9 -7.42 4.02 -24.84
N LEU A 10 -6.70 2.92 -24.78
CA LEU A 10 -5.24 2.84 -24.95
C LEU A 10 -4.74 3.41 -26.29
N GLN A 11 -5.56 3.32 -27.34
CA GLN A 11 -5.20 3.87 -28.65
C GLN A 11 -4.91 5.37 -28.63
N TYR A 12 -5.48 6.11 -27.66
CA TYR A 12 -5.14 7.52 -27.48
C TYR A 12 -3.70 7.74 -26.99
N LEU A 13 -3.05 6.73 -26.41
CA LEU A 13 -1.64 6.84 -26.03
C LEU A 13 -0.73 7.09 -27.23
N MET A 14 -1.12 6.65 -28.42
CA MET A 14 -0.37 6.87 -29.65
C MET A 14 -0.37 8.34 -30.10
N MET A 15 -1.29 9.16 -29.60
CA MET A 15 -1.36 10.60 -29.86
C MET A 15 -0.38 11.42 -29.02
N PHE A 16 0.23 10.80 -27.99
CA PHE A 16 1.17 11.47 -27.11
C PHE A 16 2.62 11.33 -27.56
N PRO A 17 3.52 12.25 -27.16
CA PRO A 17 4.95 12.11 -27.37
C PRO A 17 5.48 10.78 -26.85
N ALA A 18 6.47 10.19 -27.53
CA ALA A 18 7.00 8.88 -27.21
C ALA A 18 7.49 8.76 -25.74
N GLU A 19 8.08 9.84 -25.23
CA GLU A 19 8.57 9.95 -23.84
C GLU A 19 7.47 9.90 -22.78
N TRP A 20 6.21 10.20 -23.16
CA TRP A 20 5.05 10.10 -22.26
C TRP A 20 4.47 8.70 -22.26
N ARG A 21 4.63 7.93 -23.34
CA ARG A 21 3.95 6.64 -23.54
C ARG A 21 4.42 5.56 -22.56
N SER A 22 5.73 5.49 -22.31
CA SER A 22 6.28 4.42 -21.45
C SER A 22 5.74 4.49 -20.02
N PRO A 23 5.88 5.62 -19.27
CA PRO A 23 5.31 5.69 -17.93
C PRO A 23 3.79 5.56 -17.91
N MET A 24 3.07 6.09 -18.92
CA MET A 24 1.63 5.96 -19.02
C MET A 24 1.21 4.50 -19.23
N SER A 25 1.88 3.77 -20.15
CA SER A 25 1.52 2.39 -20.46
C SER A 25 1.72 1.48 -19.26
N ASP A 26 2.82 1.61 -18.54
CA ASP A 26 3.11 0.75 -17.38
C ASP A 26 2.08 0.90 -16.25
N TYR A 27 1.62 2.12 -15.99
CA TYR A 27 0.59 2.39 -14.99
C TYR A 27 -0.82 2.10 -15.52
N TYR A 28 -1.12 2.53 -16.73
CA TYR A 28 -2.46 2.42 -17.31
C TYR A 28 -2.81 0.98 -17.66
N MET A 29 -1.88 0.20 -18.24
CA MET A 29 -2.14 -1.21 -18.56
C MET A 29 -2.46 -2.03 -17.32
N LYS A 30 -1.65 -1.89 -16.27
CA LYS A 30 -1.88 -2.60 -15.00
C LYS A 30 -3.20 -2.23 -14.32
N THR A 31 -3.70 -1.03 -14.54
CA THR A 31 -4.90 -0.50 -13.87
C THR A 31 -6.16 -0.61 -14.74
N ALA A 32 -6.03 -0.50 -16.07
CA ALA A 32 -7.15 -0.65 -17.00
C ALA A 32 -7.65 -2.10 -17.07
N GLU A 33 -6.75 -3.08 -17.06
CA GLU A 33 -7.09 -4.50 -17.02
C GLU A 33 -7.92 -4.86 -15.76
N SER A 34 -7.64 -4.21 -14.62
CA SER A 34 -8.37 -4.42 -13.37
C SER A 34 -9.64 -3.58 -13.23
N LYS A 35 -9.97 -2.71 -14.21
CA LYS A 35 -11.03 -1.67 -14.11
C LYS A 35 -10.89 -0.76 -12.87
N SER A 36 -9.72 -0.73 -12.27
CA SER A 36 -9.43 0.04 -11.04
C SER A 36 -8.63 1.31 -11.31
N GLY A 37 -8.39 1.65 -12.57
CA GLY A 37 -7.60 2.81 -12.98
C GLY A 37 -8.35 3.78 -13.88
N LYS A 38 -7.96 5.05 -13.81
CA LYS A 38 -8.37 6.13 -14.70
C LYS A 38 -7.15 6.92 -15.12
N ALA A 39 -7.15 7.39 -16.37
CA ALA A 39 -6.17 8.34 -16.86
C ALA A 39 -6.86 9.62 -17.35
N PHE A 40 -6.24 10.75 -17.07
CA PHE A 40 -6.71 12.07 -17.49
C PHE A 40 -5.63 12.76 -18.30
N VAL A 41 -6.04 13.47 -19.34
CA VAL A 41 -5.18 14.36 -20.13
C VAL A 41 -5.69 15.79 -20.05
N LEU A 42 -4.78 16.72 -19.93
CA LEU A 42 -5.02 18.15 -20.14
C LEU A 42 -4.48 18.56 -21.50
N THR A 43 -5.33 19.17 -22.31
CA THR A 43 -4.94 19.79 -23.58
C THR A 43 -5.06 21.32 -23.49
N ASP A 44 -4.16 22.01 -24.18
CA ASP A 44 -4.24 23.44 -24.45
C ASP A 44 -4.26 23.63 -25.96
N ASP A 45 -5.36 24.18 -26.48
CA ASP A 45 -5.64 24.29 -27.93
C ASP A 45 -5.36 22.95 -28.67
N ASP A 46 -5.98 21.87 -28.13
CA ASP A 46 -5.88 20.49 -28.60
C ASP A 46 -4.49 19.82 -28.46
N ASN A 47 -3.47 20.57 -28.01
CA ASN A 47 -2.16 20.00 -27.72
C ASN A 47 -2.09 19.44 -26.29
N PRO A 48 -1.67 18.19 -26.10
CA PRO A 48 -1.52 17.62 -24.76
C PRO A 48 -0.38 18.33 -24.00
N VAL A 49 -0.66 18.80 -22.79
CA VAL A 49 0.30 19.55 -21.94
C VAL A 49 0.56 18.89 -20.61
N ALA A 50 -0.38 18.07 -20.09
CA ALA A 50 -0.20 17.30 -18.88
C ALA A 50 -1.10 16.05 -18.89
N TYR A 51 -0.73 15.04 -18.10
CA TYR A 51 -1.58 13.89 -17.85
C TYR A 51 -1.42 13.37 -16.42
N ALA A 52 -2.42 12.61 -15.96
CA ALA A 52 -2.44 11.99 -14.65
C ALA A 52 -3.03 10.59 -14.72
N VAL A 53 -2.54 9.69 -13.85
CA VAL A 53 -3.06 8.34 -13.68
C VAL A 53 -3.54 8.16 -12.25
N LEU A 54 -4.77 7.69 -12.10
CA LEU A 54 -5.43 7.41 -10.84
C LEU A 54 -5.66 5.90 -10.68
N VAL A 55 -5.62 5.45 -9.43
CA VAL A 55 -5.97 4.08 -9.04
C VAL A 55 -7.07 4.14 -7.99
N ARG A 56 -8.07 3.28 -8.12
CA ARG A 56 -9.17 3.17 -7.16
C ARG A 56 -8.67 2.68 -5.81
N GLU A 57 -9.05 3.37 -4.75
CA GLU A 57 -8.80 2.97 -3.37
C GLU A 57 -10.10 3.06 -2.57
N ASN A 58 -10.70 1.93 -2.21
CA ASN A 58 -11.97 1.90 -1.49
C ASN A 58 -13.03 2.79 -2.17
N GLN A 59 -13.37 3.91 -1.54
CA GLN A 59 -14.39 4.85 -2.01
C GLN A 59 -13.80 6.13 -2.64
N GLY A 60 -12.47 6.17 -2.83
CA GLY A 60 -11.75 7.33 -3.39
C GLY A 60 -10.73 6.92 -4.44
N TRP A 61 -9.82 7.83 -4.73
CA TRP A 61 -8.79 7.66 -5.74
C TRP A 61 -7.42 8.03 -5.20
N ILE A 62 -6.39 7.32 -5.67
CA ILE A 62 -4.99 7.68 -5.43
C ILE A 62 -4.43 8.23 -6.75
N LEU A 63 -3.84 9.41 -6.71
CA LEU A 63 -3.01 9.92 -7.80
C LEU A 63 -1.67 9.19 -7.78
N LYS A 64 -1.48 8.26 -8.71
CA LYS A 64 -0.25 7.45 -8.83
C LYS A 64 0.82 8.14 -9.64
N TYR A 65 0.42 8.89 -10.64
CA TYR A 65 1.34 9.57 -11.53
C TYR A 65 0.74 10.86 -12.04
N ILE A 66 1.56 11.91 -12.15
CA ILE A 66 1.25 13.15 -12.83
C ILE A 66 2.49 13.62 -13.57
N TYR A 67 2.30 14.05 -14.80
CA TYR A 67 3.35 14.58 -15.65
C TYR A 67 2.89 15.85 -16.35
N THR A 68 3.79 16.81 -16.46
CA THR A 68 3.61 18.01 -17.28
C THR A 68 4.77 18.09 -18.27
N ASP A 69 4.46 18.41 -19.51
CA ASP A 69 5.45 18.65 -20.56
C ASP A 69 6.58 19.54 -20.03
N LYS A 70 7.82 19.17 -20.36
CA LYS A 70 9.02 19.84 -19.83
C LYS A 70 9.01 21.34 -20.11
N ASP A 71 8.60 21.71 -21.31
CA ASP A 71 8.57 23.12 -21.80
C ASP A 71 7.35 23.89 -21.28
N LYS A 72 6.41 23.20 -20.65
CA LYS A 72 5.16 23.73 -20.11
C LYS A 72 5.09 23.70 -18.56
N ARG A 73 6.20 23.36 -17.91
CA ARG A 73 6.28 23.34 -16.44
C ARG A 73 6.19 24.75 -15.86
N GLN A 74 5.75 24.86 -14.63
CA GLN A 74 5.52 26.08 -13.86
C GLN A 74 4.41 27.01 -14.43
N MET A 75 3.69 26.59 -15.46
CA MET A 75 2.56 27.31 -16.04
C MET A 75 1.20 26.97 -15.38
N GLY A 76 1.21 26.19 -14.29
CA GLY A 76 0.00 25.84 -13.54
C GLY A 76 -0.80 24.65 -14.07
N TYR A 77 -0.39 24.01 -15.17
CA TYR A 77 -1.14 22.92 -15.80
C TYR A 77 -1.38 21.72 -14.89
N ALA A 78 -0.37 21.30 -14.10
CA ALA A 78 -0.56 20.23 -13.13
C ALA A 78 -1.63 20.58 -12.08
N SER A 79 -1.60 21.78 -11.56
CA SER A 79 -2.58 22.28 -10.58
C SER A 79 -3.98 22.35 -11.17
N TYR A 80 -4.10 22.80 -12.41
CA TYR A 80 -5.38 22.83 -13.12
C TYR A 80 -5.93 21.40 -13.31
N LEU A 81 -5.10 20.47 -13.81
CA LEU A 81 -5.50 19.08 -14.01
C LEU A 81 -5.93 18.41 -12.71
N ILE A 82 -5.21 18.63 -11.60
CA ILE A 82 -5.59 18.08 -10.29
C ILE A 82 -6.94 18.64 -9.85
N ARG A 83 -7.23 19.91 -10.01
CA ARG A 83 -8.53 20.51 -9.68
C ARG A 83 -9.67 19.87 -10.47
N GLU A 84 -9.51 19.69 -11.76
CA GLU A 84 -10.49 19.05 -12.62
C GLU A 84 -10.73 17.59 -12.20
N ILE A 85 -9.65 16.87 -11.85
CA ILE A 85 -9.76 15.49 -11.31
C ILE A 85 -10.56 15.47 -10.01
N ILE A 86 -10.29 16.38 -9.07
CA ILE A 86 -11.00 16.44 -7.79
C ILE A 86 -12.50 16.68 -8.02
N MET A 87 -12.86 17.54 -8.96
CA MET A 87 -14.26 17.79 -9.31
C MET A 87 -14.98 16.56 -9.87
N GLN A 88 -14.23 15.63 -10.47
CA GLN A 88 -14.74 14.38 -11.04
C GLN A 88 -14.64 13.18 -10.10
N THR A 89 -13.89 13.30 -8.98
CA THR A 89 -13.77 12.22 -7.99
C THR A 89 -14.99 12.15 -7.07
N GLU A 90 -15.35 10.95 -6.60
CA GLU A 90 -16.56 10.74 -5.81
C GLU A 90 -16.43 11.22 -4.36
N LYS A 91 -15.36 10.81 -3.66
CA LYS A 91 -15.20 11.13 -2.23
C LYS A 91 -13.92 11.89 -1.92
N TYR A 92 -12.77 11.31 -2.27
CA TYR A 92 -11.48 11.94 -2.02
C TYR A 92 -10.46 11.61 -3.11
N LEU A 93 -9.47 12.48 -3.24
CA LEU A 93 -8.22 12.23 -3.95
C LEU A 93 -7.08 12.19 -2.93
N ARG A 94 -6.28 11.13 -3.00
CA ARG A 94 -5.09 10.94 -2.16
C ARG A 94 -3.82 10.97 -2.99
N VAL A 95 -2.77 11.52 -2.43
CA VAL A 95 -1.41 11.55 -3.02
C VAL A 95 -0.41 11.04 -2.01
N HIS A 96 0.44 10.09 -2.40
CA HIS A 96 1.56 9.63 -1.58
C HIS A 96 2.86 10.14 -2.15
N ILE A 97 3.68 10.78 -1.34
CA ILE A 97 4.98 11.31 -1.76
C ILE A 97 6.06 10.79 -0.82
N VAL A 98 7.10 10.24 -1.44
CA VAL A 98 8.33 9.82 -0.74
C VAL A 98 9.19 11.05 -0.46
N HIS A 99 9.69 11.21 0.77
CA HIS A 99 10.53 12.37 1.14
C HIS A 99 11.84 12.45 0.35
N SER A 100 12.37 11.31 -0.09
CA SER A 100 13.57 11.27 -0.96
C SER A 100 13.28 11.66 -2.43
N HIS A 101 12.01 11.96 -2.78
CA HIS A 101 11.69 12.42 -4.13
C HIS A 101 12.34 13.78 -4.39
N PRO A 102 13.07 13.96 -5.51
CA PRO A 102 13.82 15.20 -5.80
C PRO A 102 12.97 16.48 -5.74
N PHE A 103 11.68 16.36 -6.02
CA PHE A 103 10.73 17.48 -6.02
C PHE A 103 9.73 17.43 -4.85
N TYR A 104 10.03 16.70 -3.77
CA TYR A 104 9.13 16.54 -2.62
C TYR A 104 8.55 17.89 -2.15
N ASN A 105 9.42 18.85 -1.84
CA ASN A 105 9.00 20.16 -1.31
C ASN A 105 8.13 20.94 -2.31
N ALA A 106 8.47 20.89 -3.59
CA ALA A 106 7.71 21.57 -4.65
C ALA A 106 6.31 20.95 -4.82
N ILE A 107 6.22 19.62 -4.80
CA ILE A 107 4.95 18.91 -4.90
C ILE A 107 4.11 19.15 -3.65
N ALA A 108 4.69 19.04 -2.45
CA ALA A 108 3.99 19.29 -1.19
C ALA A 108 3.42 20.72 -1.12
N ALA A 109 4.22 21.74 -1.50
CA ALA A 109 3.76 23.13 -1.57
C ALA A 109 2.66 23.33 -2.65
N CYS A 110 2.70 22.60 -3.75
CA CYS A 110 1.64 22.62 -4.76
C CYS A 110 0.34 22.02 -4.22
N LEU A 111 0.42 20.89 -3.52
CA LEU A 111 -0.74 20.23 -2.91
C LEU A 111 -1.36 21.10 -1.81
N ASP A 112 -0.53 21.73 -0.96
CA ASP A 112 -0.99 22.64 0.06
C ASP A 112 -1.78 23.84 -0.53
N LYS A 113 -1.23 24.47 -1.57
CA LYS A 113 -1.94 25.54 -2.33
C LYS A 113 -3.24 25.09 -2.97
N LEU A 114 -3.39 23.80 -3.26
CA LEU A 114 -4.63 23.21 -3.77
C LEU A 114 -5.61 22.83 -2.68
N GLY A 115 -5.25 22.99 -1.39
CA GLY A 115 -6.08 22.70 -0.24
C GLY A 115 -5.99 21.25 0.26
N PHE A 116 -4.98 20.49 -0.18
CA PHE A 116 -4.72 19.17 0.41
C PHE A 116 -4.23 19.31 1.85
N VAL A 117 -4.66 18.40 2.69
CA VAL A 117 -4.17 18.28 4.06
C VAL A 117 -3.34 16.99 4.22
N VAL A 118 -2.38 17.01 5.13
CA VAL A 118 -1.65 15.80 5.51
C VAL A 118 -2.61 14.86 6.23
N ASN A 119 -2.77 13.65 5.67
CA ASN A 119 -3.64 12.62 6.23
C ASN A 119 -2.88 11.63 7.10
N ASP A 120 -1.67 11.25 6.68
CA ASP A 120 -0.83 10.31 7.39
C ASP A 120 0.64 10.48 6.99
N GLU A 121 1.52 10.26 7.94
CA GLU A 121 2.94 10.10 7.71
C GLU A 121 3.34 8.69 8.07
N SER A 122 4.17 8.07 7.25
CA SER A 122 4.59 6.69 7.44
C SER A 122 6.06 6.50 7.09
N CYS A 123 6.65 5.51 7.73
CA CYS A 123 8.00 5.07 7.44
C CYS A 123 7.98 3.68 6.80
N VAL A 124 8.67 3.54 5.66
CA VAL A 124 8.95 2.25 5.05
C VAL A 124 10.33 1.81 5.50
N TYR A 125 10.38 0.71 6.23
CA TYR A 125 11.61 0.07 6.67
C TYR A 125 11.97 -1.02 5.66
N SER A 126 13.19 -1.02 5.17
CA SER A 126 13.74 -2.07 4.31
C SER A 126 14.86 -2.77 5.05
N VAL A 127 14.78 -4.08 5.15
CA VAL A 127 15.71 -4.91 5.92
C VAL A 127 16.22 -6.04 5.05
N THR A 128 17.52 -6.32 5.16
CA THR A 128 18.11 -7.51 4.55
C THR A 128 17.64 -8.77 5.28
N VAL A 129 17.08 -9.72 4.54
CA VAL A 129 16.70 -11.03 5.07
C VAL A 129 17.93 -11.94 5.05
N GLY A 130 18.48 -12.23 6.22
CA GLY A 130 19.69 -13.01 6.39
C GLY A 130 19.87 -13.49 7.84
N ASN A 131 21.03 -14.07 8.14
CA ASN A 131 21.30 -14.69 9.45
C ASN A 131 21.07 -13.72 10.62
N SER A 132 21.53 -12.47 10.52
CA SER A 132 21.36 -11.50 11.59
C SER A 132 19.89 -11.23 11.94
N LEU A 133 19.01 -11.19 10.92
CA LEU A 133 17.57 -11.06 11.16
C LEU A 133 17.02 -12.30 11.87
N TRP A 134 17.47 -13.49 11.45
CA TRP A 134 16.99 -14.74 12.05
C TRP A 134 17.48 -14.93 13.49
N GLU A 135 18.73 -14.59 13.78
CA GLU A 135 19.28 -14.55 15.13
C GLU A 135 18.42 -13.64 16.02
N ARG A 136 18.07 -12.45 15.52
CA ARG A 136 17.22 -11.51 16.24
C ARG A 136 15.79 -12.05 16.47
N VAL A 137 15.20 -12.70 15.48
CA VAL A 137 13.89 -13.36 15.60
C VAL A 137 13.93 -14.44 16.69
N ASP A 138 15.03 -15.20 16.74
CA ASP A 138 15.24 -16.27 17.74
C ASP A 138 15.45 -15.68 19.14
N GLU A 139 16.26 -14.62 19.30
CA GLU A 139 16.45 -13.87 20.56
C GLU A 139 15.13 -13.35 21.16
N LEU A 140 14.21 -12.90 20.31
CA LEU A 140 12.90 -12.42 20.72
C LEU A 140 11.95 -13.56 21.17
N ASN A 141 12.40 -14.81 21.03
CA ASN A 141 11.63 -16.01 21.38
C ASN A 141 10.24 -16.04 20.72
N LEU A 142 10.13 -15.59 19.46
CA LEU A 142 8.84 -15.50 18.78
C LEU A 142 8.22 -16.88 18.57
N VAL A 143 9.03 -17.91 18.31
CA VAL A 143 8.56 -19.29 18.16
C VAL A 143 7.90 -19.78 19.46
N ARG A 144 8.54 -19.60 20.61
CA ARG A 144 7.97 -19.97 21.91
C ARG A 144 6.69 -19.18 22.24
N LYS A 145 6.65 -17.89 21.86
CA LYS A 145 5.43 -17.08 22.01
C LYS A 145 4.31 -17.60 21.11
N LYS A 146 4.62 -17.97 19.85
CA LYS A 146 3.66 -18.60 18.96
C LYS A 146 3.09 -19.88 19.56
N GLU A 147 3.95 -20.79 20.01
CA GLU A 147 3.50 -22.05 20.65
C GLU A 147 2.57 -21.80 21.85
N PHE A 148 2.89 -20.81 22.68
CA PHE A 148 2.02 -20.42 23.80
C PHE A 148 0.65 -19.92 23.32
N LEU A 149 0.62 -19.08 22.25
CA LEU A 149 -0.62 -18.51 21.69
C LEU A 149 -1.49 -19.57 20.99
N LEU A 150 -0.89 -20.66 20.52
CA LEU A 150 -1.60 -21.78 19.90
C LEU A 150 -2.25 -22.73 20.93
N ARG A 151 -1.92 -22.60 22.20
CA ARG A 151 -2.57 -23.41 23.26
C ARG A 151 -4.08 -23.12 23.30
N GLY A 152 -4.85 -24.17 23.55
CA GLY A 152 -6.32 -24.06 23.61
C GLY A 152 -7.00 -24.07 22.23
N GLY A 153 -6.38 -24.77 21.24
CA GLY A 153 -7.01 -25.08 19.96
C GLY A 153 -6.92 -23.96 18.91
N ALA A 154 -6.04 -22.99 19.10
CA ALA A 154 -5.73 -22.03 18.04
C ALA A 154 -4.71 -22.63 17.06
N VAL A 155 -4.83 -22.30 15.77
CA VAL A 155 -3.94 -22.78 14.71
C VAL A 155 -3.53 -21.63 13.77
N CYS A 156 -2.28 -21.65 13.31
CA CYS A 156 -1.84 -20.79 12.21
C CYS A 156 -1.98 -21.55 10.89
N ILE A 157 -2.65 -20.93 9.92
CA ILE A 157 -2.95 -21.53 8.61
C ILE A 157 -2.41 -20.61 7.53
N PRO A 158 -1.63 -21.10 6.53
CA PRO A 158 -1.28 -20.34 5.36
C PRO A 158 -2.52 -19.95 4.54
N PHE A 159 -2.47 -18.81 3.83
CA PHE A 159 -3.61 -18.36 3.00
C PHE A 159 -4.00 -19.36 1.92
N CYS A 160 -3.06 -20.15 1.38
CA CYS A 160 -3.35 -21.19 0.39
C CYS A 160 -4.16 -22.36 0.97
N GLU A 161 -4.19 -22.53 2.29
CA GLU A 161 -4.91 -23.61 2.99
C GLU A 161 -6.17 -23.11 3.72
N MET A 162 -6.50 -21.81 3.59
CA MET A 162 -7.70 -21.26 4.22
C MET A 162 -8.97 -21.87 3.63
N SER A 163 -9.92 -22.21 4.50
CA SER A 163 -11.28 -22.50 4.09
C SER A 163 -11.99 -21.25 3.54
N ASP A 164 -13.02 -21.44 2.72
CA ASP A 164 -13.81 -20.33 2.17
C ASP A 164 -14.43 -19.48 3.27
N SER A 165 -14.90 -20.09 4.35
CA SER A 165 -15.46 -19.37 5.51
C SER A 165 -14.44 -18.43 6.16
N ILE A 166 -13.18 -18.83 6.35
CA ILE A 166 -12.12 -17.99 6.91
C ILE A 166 -11.73 -16.90 5.91
N ARG A 167 -11.70 -17.22 4.61
CA ARG A 167 -11.46 -16.26 3.54
C ARG A 167 -12.51 -15.15 3.52
N GLU A 168 -13.79 -15.50 3.65
CA GLU A 168 -14.88 -14.54 3.76
C GLU A 168 -14.76 -13.66 5.00
N GLN A 169 -14.43 -14.23 6.16
CA GLN A 169 -14.18 -13.46 7.38
C GLN A 169 -13.03 -12.45 7.18
N LEU A 170 -11.96 -12.84 6.47
CA LEU A 170 -10.82 -11.97 6.18
C LEU A 170 -11.21 -10.83 5.22
N ILE A 171 -11.94 -11.14 4.14
CA ILE A 171 -12.41 -10.14 3.15
C ILE A 171 -13.37 -9.16 3.81
N ASN A 172 -14.26 -9.64 4.67
CA ASN A 172 -15.24 -8.83 5.39
C ASN A 172 -14.66 -8.17 6.65
N SER A 173 -13.38 -8.43 6.96
CA SER A 173 -12.74 -7.80 8.10
C SER A 173 -12.70 -6.29 7.91
N SER A 174 -13.42 -5.57 8.76
CA SER A 174 -13.52 -4.12 8.74
C SER A 174 -12.79 -3.51 9.92
N SER A 175 -12.58 -2.20 9.89
CA SER A 175 -12.09 -1.45 11.04
C SER A 175 -12.98 -1.61 12.29
N ASN A 176 -14.20 -2.10 12.14
CA ASN A 176 -15.12 -2.39 13.25
C ASN A 176 -14.80 -3.71 13.96
N SER A 177 -14.29 -4.72 13.25
CA SER A 177 -14.00 -6.05 13.80
C SER A 177 -12.51 -6.30 14.05
N PHE A 178 -11.64 -5.59 13.34
CA PHE A 178 -10.19 -5.68 13.48
C PHE A 178 -9.58 -4.33 13.85
N GLY A 179 -8.43 -4.34 14.53
CA GLY A 179 -7.71 -3.15 14.97
C GLY A 179 -7.04 -2.35 13.84
N ASN A 180 -7.44 -2.59 12.60
CA ASN A 180 -6.88 -1.96 11.40
C ASN A 180 -7.71 -0.79 10.90
N THR A 181 -7.03 0.26 10.48
CA THR A 181 -7.59 1.32 9.65
C THR A 181 -7.63 0.94 8.16
N LEU A 182 -6.88 -0.11 7.76
CA LEU A 182 -6.76 -0.57 6.38
C LEU A 182 -7.61 -1.82 6.15
N ASN A 183 -8.39 -1.81 5.07
CA ASN A 183 -9.18 -2.96 4.65
C ASN A 183 -8.31 -3.88 3.76
N PRO A 184 -8.11 -5.17 4.07
CA PRO A 184 -7.35 -6.09 3.23
C PRO A 184 -8.10 -6.54 1.96
N ALA A 185 -9.43 -6.32 1.89
CA ALA A 185 -10.26 -6.78 0.79
C ALA A 185 -9.76 -6.39 -0.62
N PRO A 186 -9.28 -5.16 -0.89
CA PRO A 186 -8.78 -4.83 -2.22
C PRO A 186 -7.59 -5.69 -2.66
N LEU A 187 -6.69 -6.05 -1.74
CA LEU A 187 -5.54 -6.92 -2.04
C LEU A 187 -5.96 -8.37 -2.27
N LEU A 188 -7.06 -8.81 -1.67
CA LEU A 188 -7.53 -10.18 -1.76
C LEU A 188 -8.52 -10.41 -2.91
N GLN A 189 -9.38 -9.42 -3.20
CA GLN A 189 -10.42 -9.50 -4.23
C GLN A 189 -9.89 -9.29 -5.65
N ASN A 190 -8.90 -8.43 -5.83
CA ASN A 190 -8.34 -8.10 -7.14
C ASN A 190 -7.44 -9.18 -7.73
N LYS A 191 -7.48 -10.44 -7.20
CA LYS A 191 -6.57 -11.51 -7.60
C LYS A 191 -5.14 -10.97 -7.71
N SER A 192 -4.74 -10.19 -6.71
CA SER A 192 -3.42 -9.58 -6.67
C SER A 192 -2.40 -10.70 -6.77
N GLU A 193 -1.84 -10.89 -7.97
CA GLU A 193 -0.76 -11.85 -8.23
C GLU A 193 0.42 -11.68 -7.29
N ASN A 194 0.42 -10.56 -6.57
CA ASN A 194 1.47 -10.18 -5.64
C ASN A 194 1.27 -10.73 -4.21
N VAL A 195 0.07 -11.17 -3.81
CA VAL A 195 -0.12 -11.78 -2.48
C VAL A 195 0.51 -13.17 -2.47
N ASP A 196 1.55 -13.35 -1.68
CA ASP A 196 2.16 -14.68 -1.49
C ASP A 196 1.34 -15.47 -0.46
N SER A 197 0.45 -16.31 -0.98
CA SER A 197 -0.50 -17.10 -0.18
C SER A 197 0.17 -18.20 0.66
N ALA A 198 1.40 -18.57 0.34
CA ALA A 198 2.13 -19.59 1.08
C ALA A 198 2.94 -19.03 2.26
N ILE A 199 3.20 -17.71 2.28
CA ILE A 199 3.87 -17.04 3.40
C ILE A 199 2.94 -16.09 4.17
N SER A 200 1.81 -15.69 3.59
CA SER A 200 0.74 -15.00 4.32
C SER A 200 0.00 -15.99 5.22
N THR A 201 -0.28 -15.62 6.46
CA THR A 201 -0.84 -16.55 7.46
C THR A 201 -1.98 -15.92 8.26
N VAL A 202 -2.92 -16.75 8.68
CA VAL A 202 -4.01 -16.40 9.61
C VAL A 202 -3.88 -17.20 10.90
N LEU A 203 -4.31 -16.62 12.00
CA LEU A 203 -4.56 -17.30 13.28
C LEU A 203 -6.07 -17.54 13.40
N VAL A 204 -6.45 -18.80 13.51
CA VAL A 204 -7.85 -19.22 13.66
C VAL A 204 -8.02 -19.92 15.00
N LYS A 205 -9.12 -19.65 15.69
CA LYS A 205 -9.53 -20.34 16.92
C LYS A 205 -11.03 -20.59 16.89
N ASN A 206 -11.44 -21.85 17.07
CA ASN A 206 -12.84 -22.26 17.06
C ASN A 206 -13.60 -21.85 15.78
N GLY A 207 -12.93 -21.92 14.61
CA GLY A 207 -13.51 -21.51 13.32
C GLY A 207 -13.60 -19.99 13.10
N GLU A 208 -13.04 -19.18 14.02
CA GLU A 208 -13.05 -17.72 13.89
C GLU A 208 -11.64 -17.17 13.62
N LEU A 209 -11.58 -16.20 12.72
CA LEU A 209 -10.36 -15.44 12.43
C LEU A 209 -10.00 -14.53 13.61
N ARG A 210 -8.80 -14.70 14.17
CA ARG A 210 -8.33 -13.93 15.35
C ARG A 210 -7.23 -12.94 15.03
N ALA A 211 -6.34 -13.29 14.11
CA ALA A 211 -5.26 -12.41 13.65
C ALA A 211 -4.79 -12.84 12.26
N TYR A 212 -4.09 -11.95 11.56
CA TYR A 212 -3.47 -12.30 10.28
C TYR A 212 -2.21 -11.48 10.01
N ALA A 213 -1.35 -12.03 9.15
CA ALA A 213 -0.24 -11.34 8.50
C ALA A 213 -0.39 -11.52 6.98
N LEU A 214 -0.57 -10.42 6.26
CA LEU A 214 -0.70 -10.40 4.81
C LEU A 214 0.60 -9.89 4.21
N ILE A 215 1.18 -10.70 3.33
CA ILE A 215 2.49 -10.45 2.72
C ILE A 215 2.34 -10.49 1.22
N THR A 216 2.87 -9.47 0.55
CA THR A 216 2.99 -9.42 -0.91
C THR A 216 4.41 -9.72 -1.34
N ARG A 217 4.55 -10.20 -2.58
CA ARG A 217 5.83 -10.50 -3.19
C ARG A 217 6.00 -9.69 -4.49
N PRO A 218 6.42 -8.41 -4.38
CA PRO A 218 6.54 -7.53 -5.55
C PRO A 218 7.64 -7.97 -6.52
N SER A 219 8.62 -8.76 -6.06
CA SER A 219 9.65 -9.36 -6.91
C SER A 219 10.11 -10.71 -6.33
N ARG A 220 10.89 -11.47 -7.12
CA ARG A 220 11.39 -12.80 -6.71
C ARG A 220 12.17 -12.76 -5.39
N ASN A 221 12.92 -11.69 -5.15
CA ASN A 221 13.84 -11.56 -4.01
C ASN A 221 13.34 -10.62 -2.92
N SER A 222 12.16 -10.02 -3.06
CA SER A 222 11.64 -9.08 -2.06
C SER A 222 10.20 -9.38 -1.68
N ILE A 223 9.90 -9.15 -0.40
CA ILE A 223 8.56 -9.22 0.17
C ILE A 223 8.20 -7.89 0.84
N THR A 224 6.91 -7.64 0.95
CA THR A 224 6.37 -6.53 1.75
C THR A 224 5.33 -7.06 2.73
N ILE A 225 5.52 -6.76 4.01
CA ILE A 225 4.48 -6.99 5.01
C ILE A 225 3.48 -5.84 4.88
N GLU A 226 2.33 -6.12 4.26
CA GLU A 226 1.32 -5.11 3.95
C GLU A 226 0.42 -4.84 5.15
N HIS A 227 -0.04 -5.91 5.80
CA HIS A 227 -0.97 -5.82 6.90
C HIS A 227 -0.66 -6.85 7.98
N ILE A 228 -0.66 -6.40 9.22
CA ILE A 228 -0.70 -7.25 10.40
C ILE A 228 -1.83 -6.74 11.29
N SER A 229 -2.77 -7.61 11.64
CA SER A 229 -3.89 -7.22 12.48
C SER A 229 -4.38 -8.33 13.36
N GLU A 230 -5.01 -7.93 14.48
CA GLU A 230 -5.72 -8.83 15.40
C GLU A 230 -7.16 -8.35 15.59
N ALA A 231 -8.07 -9.26 15.89
CA ALA A 231 -9.45 -8.94 16.22
C ALA A 231 -9.51 -7.94 17.38
N LYS A 232 -10.47 -7.00 17.36
CA LYS A 232 -10.58 -5.97 18.42
C LYS A 232 -10.69 -6.54 19.83
N SER A 233 -11.37 -7.67 19.98
CA SER A 233 -11.45 -8.39 21.24
C SER A 233 -10.12 -8.94 21.74
N GLU A 234 -9.13 -9.02 20.87
CA GLU A 234 -7.81 -9.59 21.15
C GLU A 234 -6.71 -8.51 21.21
N ILE A 235 -7.06 -7.24 20.97
CA ILE A 235 -6.09 -6.14 20.98
C ILE A 235 -5.38 -6.10 22.34
N GLY A 236 -4.06 -6.22 22.28
CA GLY A 236 -3.22 -6.26 23.48
C GLY A 236 -2.83 -7.66 23.93
N SER A 237 -3.47 -8.70 23.41
CA SER A 237 -3.10 -10.09 23.71
C SER A 237 -1.79 -10.51 23.04
N GLY A 238 -1.32 -9.75 22.03
CA GLY A 238 -0.14 -10.08 21.24
C GLY A 238 -0.37 -11.20 20.21
N ARG A 239 -1.62 -11.52 19.89
CA ARG A 239 -1.94 -12.61 18.95
C ARG A 239 -1.39 -12.41 17.55
N ILE A 240 -1.10 -11.17 17.15
CA ILE A 240 -0.40 -10.87 15.88
C ILE A 240 0.97 -11.55 15.79
N VAL A 241 1.59 -11.88 16.92
CA VAL A 241 2.90 -12.55 16.92
C VAL A 241 2.82 -13.95 16.30
N ALA A 242 1.70 -14.65 16.49
CA ALA A 242 1.56 -16.03 16.00
C ALA A 242 1.57 -16.12 14.46
N PRO A 243 0.70 -15.42 13.70
CA PRO A 243 0.75 -15.45 12.25
C PRO A 243 2.04 -14.83 11.70
N LEU A 244 2.56 -13.76 12.30
CA LEU A 244 3.81 -13.16 11.86
C LEU A 244 4.99 -14.13 12.02
N CYS A 245 5.07 -14.86 13.14
CA CYS A 245 6.11 -15.85 13.37
C CYS A 245 5.99 -17.02 12.37
N ALA A 246 4.77 -17.50 12.10
CA ALA A 246 4.55 -18.53 11.09
C ALA A 246 4.98 -18.07 9.69
N SER A 247 4.71 -16.80 9.35
CA SER A 247 5.21 -16.20 8.11
C SER A 247 6.75 -16.15 8.08
N PHE A 248 7.41 -15.77 9.16
CA PHE A 248 8.87 -15.75 9.23
C PHE A 248 9.49 -17.15 9.10
N GLU A 249 8.89 -18.18 9.69
CA GLU A 249 9.32 -19.56 9.49
C GLU A 249 9.23 -19.98 8.02
N ALA A 250 8.13 -19.62 7.34
CA ALA A 250 7.97 -19.88 5.91
C ALA A 250 8.96 -19.10 5.04
N ILE A 251 9.31 -17.85 5.41
CA ILE A 251 10.32 -17.02 4.72
C ILE A 251 11.73 -17.59 4.93
N ARG A 252 12.05 -18.06 6.14
CA ARG A 252 13.36 -18.65 6.47
C ARG A 252 13.71 -19.84 5.59
N GLY A 253 12.69 -20.61 5.16
CA GLY A 253 12.85 -21.72 4.21
C GLY A 253 13.06 -21.29 2.75
N ARG A 254 13.13 -19.97 2.45
CA ARG A 254 13.19 -19.42 1.08
C ARG A 254 14.40 -18.51 0.88
N PRO A 255 15.58 -19.08 0.60
CA PRO A 255 16.83 -18.32 0.50
C PRO A 255 16.84 -17.28 -0.63
N GLU A 256 15.95 -17.39 -1.60
CA GLU A 256 15.80 -16.41 -2.67
C GLU A 256 15.21 -15.08 -2.19
N ILE A 257 14.55 -15.04 -1.02
CA ILE A 257 14.02 -13.80 -0.42
C ILE A 257 15.15 -13.15 0.38
N THR A 258 15.66 -12.05 -0.14
CA THR A 258 16.81 -11.34 0.46
C THR A 258 16.43 -9.97 1.02
N MET A 259 15.22 -9.48 0.75
CA MET A 259 14.75 -8.18 1.23
C MET A 259 13.32 -8.26 1.77
N MET A 260 13.12 -7.65 2.92
CA MET A 260 11.81 -7.45 3.52
C MET A 260 11.53 -5.95 3.68
N LYS A 261 10.32 -5.54 3.30
CA LYS A 261 9.81 -4.19 3.54
C LYS A 261 8.61 -4.22 4.45
N LEU A 262 8.45 -3.17 5.24
CA LEU A 262 7.28 -2.98 6.09
C LEU A 262 6.98 -1.49 6.22
N THR A 263 5.70 -1.14 6.20
CA THR A 263 5.24 0.25 6.33
C THR A 263 4.58 0.43 7.69
N ILE A 264 4.97 1.47 8.40
CA ILE A 264 4.39 1.82 9.69
C ILE A 264 3.94 3.27 9.64
N SER A 265 2.67 3.50 9.95
CA SER A 265 2.15 4.86 10.18
C SER A 265 2.72 5.42 11.48
N ASP A 266 3.10 6.69 11.48
CA ASP A 266 3.61 7.39 12.66
C ASP A 266 2.57 7.47 13.78
N SER A 267 1.28 7.39 13.43
CA SER A 267 0.19 7.30 14.40
C SER A 267 0.16 5.96 15.15
N ASN A 268 0.75 4.88 14.61
CA ASN A 268 0.74 3.55 15.20
C ASN A 268 1.96 3.29 16.10
N LYS A 269 2.05 4.01 17.22
CA LYS A 269 3.16 3.91 18.19
C LYS A 269 3.41 2.49 18.70
N ARG A 270 2.38 1.64 18.74
CA ARG A 270 2.51 0.26 19.23
C ARG A 270 3.22 -0.64 18.22
N SER A 271 2.76 -0.62 16.97
CA SER A 271 3.43 -1.35 15.88
C SER A 271 4.85 -0.83 15.68
N TYR A 272 5.07 0.47 15.79
CA TYR A 272 6.40 1.08 15.76
C TYR A 272 7.34 0.46 16.80
N ARG A 273 6.93 0.42 18.09
CA ARG A 273 7.76 -0.16 19.15
C ARG A 273 8.07 -1.64 18.93
N PHE A 274 7.11 -2.41 18.45
CA PHE A 274 7.30 -3.82 18.14
C PHE A 274 8.32 -4.01 17.02
N VAL A 275 8.15 -3.27 15.93
CA VAL A 275 9.04 -3.35 14.77
C VAL A 275 10.44 -2.86 15.12
N MET A 276 10.59 -1.76 15.84
CA MET A 276 11.93 -1.27 16.26
C MET A 276 12.66 -2.28 17.14
N ARG A 277 11.96 -3.01 18.00
CA ARG A 277 12.53 -4.12 18.74
C ARG A 277 12.99 -5.27 17.85
N MET A 278 12.19 -5.60 16.84
CA MET A 278 12.51 -6.67 15.89
C MET A 278 13.72 -6.30 15.03
N LEU A 279 13.85 -5.03 14.68
CA LEU A 279 14.91 -4.52 13.79
C LEU A 279 16.15 -4.02 14.53
N GLU A 280 16.17 -4.10 15.86
CA GLU A 280 17.32 -3.68 16.67
C GLU A 280 18.60 -4.45 16.27
N GLY A 281 19.67 -3.73 15.99
CA GLY A 281 20.93 -4.30 15.51
C GLY A 281 20.95 -4.68 14.02
N GLN A 282 19.85 -4.45 13.27
CA GLN A 282 19.81 -4.69 11.84
C GLN A 282 20.22 -3.42 11.06
N GLU A 283 20.80 -3.62 9.88
CA GLU A 283 21.00 -2.56 8.91
C GLU A 283 19.64 -2.24 8.24
N ILE A 284 19.16 -1.01 8.43
CA ILE A 284 17.83 -0.58 8.03
C ILE A 284 17.91 0.52 6.99
N GLY A 285 17.35 0.28 5.82
CA GLY A 285 16.97 1.34 4.88
C GLY A 285 15.67 2.01 5.35
N LEU A 286 15.69 3.31 5.53
CA LEU A 286 14.51 4.09 5.95
C LEU A 286 14.05 5.02 4.84
N THR A 287 12.77 4.91 4.47
CA THR A 287 12.13 5.83 3.54
C THR A 287 10.88 6.43 4.20
N LYS A 288 10.82 7.76 4.31
CA LYS A 288 9.63 8.44 4.81
C LYS A 288 8.67 8.78 3.69
N ASN A 289 7.38 8.60 3.94
CA ASN A 289 6.30 8.94 3.03
C ASN A 289 5.30 9.85 3.73
N THR A 290 4.78 10.84 2.99
CA THR A 290 3.63 11.64 3.42
C THR A 290 2.44 11.35 2.53
N SER A 291 1.29 11.10 3.12
CA SER A 291 0.00 10.97 2.45
C SER A 291 -0.77 12.27 2.58
N PHE A 292 -1.14 12.85 1.46
CA PHE A 292 -1.99 14.04 1.38
C PHE A 292 -3.38 13.62 0.90
N ILE A 293 -4.43 14.29 1.39
CA ILE A 293 -5.82 14.02 1.01
C ILE A 293 -6.58 15.32 0.78
N ILE A 294 -7.50 15.29 -0.17
CA ILE A 294 -8.47 16.35 -0.40
C ILE A 294 -9.84 15.75 -0.72
N THR A 295 -10.90 16.42 -0.28
CA THR A 295 -12.30 16.14 -0.68
C THR A 295 -12.86 17.33 -1.46
N LYS A 296 -13.98 17.14 -2.17
CA LYS A 296 -14.64 18.26 -2.89
C LYS A 296 -15.04 19.40 -1.98
N GLU A 297 -15.44 19.09 -0.75
CA GLU A 297 -15.89 20.07 0.25
C GLU A 297 -14.73 21.00 0.71
N MET A 298 -13.49 20.56 0.55
CA MET A 298 -12.28 21.33 0.90
C MET A 298 -11.83 22.28 -0.23
N LEU A 299 -12.35 22.10 -1.44
CA LEU A 299 -12.15 23.05 -2.54
C LEU A 299 -13.05 24.28 -2.31
N LYS A 300 -12.52 25.29 -1.67
CA LYS A 300 -13.18 26.60 -1.52
C LYS A 300 -12.71 27.58 -2.58
#